data_6e5bda276a5a90fc50c903d921c7aa3a
#
_entry.id   6e5bda276a5a90fc50c903d921c7aa3a
#
_cell.length_a   1.000
_cell.length_b   1.000
_cell.length_c   1.000
_cell.angle_alpha   90.00
_cell.angle_beta   90.00
_cell.angle_gamma   90.00
#
_symmetry.space_group_name_H-M   'P 1'
#
loop_
_entity.id
_entity.type
_entity.pdbx_description
1 polymer ?
#
loop_
_entity_poly.entity_id
_entity_poly.type
_entity_poly.pdbx_seq_one_letter_code
_entity_poly.pdbx_strand_id
1 'polypeptide(L)'
;IFFEPTTPLVLAVLTTIGIIVSLVFETIRFFGMVSPLDFLFGTHWSPDPMSSGAPDGKDYGAIPLFWGTIYIGAIIAMLVAIPLGLMSAIFLTQYASNGVRKVIKPLLEILAGVPTVVYGYFAALTVAPLVRDAAQAIGISSASTESAVAAGLVMGVMIIPFVSSMADDS
;
A
#
# COMPACT_ATOMS: atom_id res chain seq x y z
N ILE A 1 -29.80 -17.59 21.97
CA ILE A 1 -30.04 -16.80 20.75
C ILE A 1 -29.22 -17.53 19.68
N PHE A 2 -29.89 -18.38 18.91
CA PHE A 2 -29.25 -19.08 17.78
C PHE A 2 -29.00 -18.03 16.69
N PHE A 3 -27.76 -17.63 16.50
CA PHE A 3 -27.32 -16.90 15.32
C PHE A 3 -27.41 -17.89 14.15
N GLU A 4 -28.48 -17.81 13.36
CA GLU A 4 -28.57 -18.60 12.14
C GLU A 4 -27.36 -18.24 11.25
N PRO A 5 -26.58 -19.23 10.77
CA PRO A 5 -25.39 -18.96 9.95
C PRO A 5 -25.69 -18.22 8.63
N THR A 6 -26.95 -18.14 8.26
CA THR A 6 -27.46 -17.41 7.09
C THR A 6 -27.45 -15.89 7.26
N THR A 7 -27.63 -15.38 8.49
CA THR A 7 -27.70 -13.92 8.74
C THR A 7 -26.38 -13.21 8.43
N PRO A 8 -25.19 -13.65 8.89
CA PRO A 8 -23.94 -12.98 8.54
C PRO A 8 -23.61 -13.09 7.05
N LEU A 9 -23.99 -14.17 6.39
CA LEU A 9 -23.79 -14.34 4.95
C LEU A 9 -24.65 -13.33 4.16
N VAL A 10 -25.93 -13.19 4.49
CA VAL A 10 -26.82 -12.21 3.85
C VAL A 10 -26.33 -10.79 4.09
N LEU A 11 -25.91 -10.45 5.29
CA LEU A 11 -25.36 -9.13 5.60
C LEU A 11 -24.09 -8.85 4.79
N ALA A 12 -23.17 -9.82 4.68
CA ALA A 12 -21.95 -9.66 3.89
C ALA A 12 -22.27 -9.41 2.41
N VAL A 13 -23.20 -10.18 1.83
CA VAL A 13 -23.63 -9.99 0.44
C VAL A 13 -24.28 -8.62 0.23
N LEU A 14 -25.20 -8.23 1.10
CA LEU A 14 -25.87 -6.93 1.01
C LEU A 14 -24.89 -5.77 1.15
N THR A 15 -23.93 -5.88 2.08
CA THR A 15 -22.88 -4.86 2.26
C THR A 15 -22.00 -4.77 1.01
N THR A 16 -21.60 -5.90 0.44
CA THR A 16 -20.79 -5.92 -0.79
C THR A 16 -21.55 -5.30 -1.96
N ILE A 17 -22.81 -5.65 -2.14
CA ILE A 17 -23.67 -5.04 -3.19
C ILE A 17 -23.81 -3.53 -2.94
N GLY A 18 -24.04 -3.12 -1.71
CA GLY A 18 -24.13 -1.71 -1.33
C GLY A 18 -22.88 -0.92 -1.68
N ILE A 19 -21.69 -1.48 -1.39
CA ILE A 19 -20.42 -0.89 -1.75
C ILE A 19 -20.27 -0.76 -3.28
N ILE A 20 -20.57 -1.83 -4.02
CA ILE A 20 -20.48 -1.81 -5.50
C ILE A 20 -21.41 -0.76 -6.09
N VAL A 21 -22.65 -0.72 -5.65
CA VAL A 21 -23.66 0.26 -6.14
C VAL A 21 -23.19 1.69 -5.84
N SER A 22 -22.70 1.95 -4.63
CA SER A 22 -22.18 3.26 -4.25
C SER A 22 -21.00 3.68 -5.12
N LEU A 23 -20.01 2.78 -5.34
CA LEU A 23 -18.85 3.06 -6.17
C LEU A 23 -19.23 3.31 -7.63
N VAL A 24 -20.14 2.52 -8.19
CA VAL A 24 -20.64 2.70 -9.57
C VAL A 24 -21.33 4.05 -9.71
N PHE A 25 -22.19 4.42 -8.75
CA PHE A 25 -22.89 5.69 -8.76
C PHE A 25 -21.91 6.89 -8.75
N GLU A 26 -20.95 6.89 -7.84
CA GLU A 26 -19.92 7.93 -7.76
C GLU A 26 -19.03 7.97 -9.02
N THR A 27 -18.73 6.81 -9.60
CA THR A 27 -17.95 6.70 -10.85
C THR A 27 -18.71 7.33 -12.03
N ILE A 28 -19.99 7.03 -12.18
CA ILE A 28 -20.81 7.63 -13.24
C ILE A 28 -20.90 9.15 -13.06
N ARG A 29 -21.07 9.62 -11.84
CA ARG A 29 -21.10 11.04 -11.52
C ARG A 29 -19.76 11.73 -11.83
N PHE A 30 -18.64 11.10 -11.50
CA PHE A 30 -17.30 11.59 -11.79
C PHE A 30 -17.08 11.71 -13.31
N PHE A 31 -17.37 10.66 -14.09
CA PHE A 31 -17.21 10.69 -15.54
C PHE A 31 -18.27 11.55 -16.28
N GLY A 32 -19.28 12.01 -15.59
CA GLY A 32 -20.15 13.10 -16.06
C GLY A 32 -19.50 14.48 -16.00
N MET A 33 -18.45 14.63 -15.18
CA MET A 33 -17.70 15.89 -15.02
C MET A 33 -16.34 15.88 -15.73
N VAL A 34 -15.71 14.71 -15.81
CA VAL A 34 -14.35 14.53 -16.36
C VAL A 34 -14.41 13.55 -17.53
N SER A 35 -13.82 13.92 -18.66
CA SER A 35 -13.74 13.02 -19.83
C SER A 35 -12.93 11.76 -19.46
N PRO A 36 -13.41 10.54 -19.78
CA PRO A 36 -12.65 9.31 -19.53
C PRO A 36 -11.28 9.29 -20.20
N LEU A 37 -11.14 9.92 -21.37
CA LEU A 37 -9.85 10.00 -22.06
C LEU A 37 -8.89 10.96 -21.36
N ASP A 38 -9.36 12.12 -20.90
CA ASP A 38 -8.55 13.07 -20.16
C ASP A 38 -8.11 12.48 -18.81
N PHE A 39 -8.98 11.71 -18.16
CA PHE A 39 -8.62 10.98 -16.96
C PHE A 39 -7.53 9.93 -17.20
N LEU A 40 -7.67 9.07 -18.22
CA LEU A 40 -6.74 7.97 -18.46
C LEU A 40 -5.37 8.44 -18.96
N PHE A 41 -5.35 9.48 -19.81
CA PHE A 41 -4.13 9.97 -20.46
C PHE A 41 -3.61 11.30 -19.92
N GLY A 42 -4.30 11.89 -18.96
CA GLY A 42 -3.86 13.11 -18.31
C GLY A 42 -2.56 12.91 -17.54
N THR A 43 -1.64 13.85 -17.67
CA THR A 43 -0.31 13.82 -17.07
C THR A 43 -0.20 14.65 -15.79
N HIS A 44 -1.27 15.33 -15.41
CA HIS A 44 -1.33 16.15 -14.20
C HIS A 44 -2.39 15.63 -13.25
N TRP A 45 -2.03 15.50 -11.98
CA TRP A 45 -2.94 15.14 -10.90
C TRP A 45 -2.94 16.23 -9.84
N SER A 46 -3.97 17.03 -9.82
CA SER A 46 -4.16 18.11 -8.84
C SER A 46 -5.65 18.27 -8.53
N PRO A 47 -6.21 17.47 -7.62
CA PRO A 47 -7.61 17.55 -7.23
C PRO A 47 -7.92 18.80 -6.40
N ASP A 48 -6.89 19.51 -5.91
CA ASP A 48 -7.06 20.74 -5.14
C ASP A 48 -7.13 21.95 -6.10
N PRO A 49 -8.23 22.73 -6.06
CA PRO A 49 -8.39 23.91 -6.90
C PRO A 49 -7.30 24.98 -6.72
N MET A 50 -6.64 25.02 -5.57
CA MET A 50 -5.60 26.03 -5.29
C MET A 50 -4.23 25.67 -5.87
N SER A 51 -3.98 24.39 -6.17
CA SER A 51 -2.69 23.90 -6.66
C SER A 51 -2.68 23.60 -8.16
N SER A 52 -3.86 23.57 -8.81
CA SER A 52 -3.96 23.32 -10.23
C SER A 52 -3.77 24.59 -11.04
N GLY A 53 -2.93 24.53 -12.05
CA GLY A 53 -2.82 25.58 -13.07
C GLY A 53 -3.91 25.53 -14.15
N ALA A 54 -4.89 24.63 -14.00
CA ALA A 54 -5.97 24.44 -14.95
C ALA A 54 -7.01 25.58 -14.88
N PRO A 55 -7.62 25.99 -16.01
CA PRO A 55 -8.64 27.03 -16.05
C PRO A 55 -9.84 26.74 -15.12
N ASP A 56 -10.17 25.45 -14.96
CA ASP A 56 -11.27 24.97 -14.10
C ASP A 56 -10.82 24.60 -12.68
N GLY A 57 -9.55 24.87 -12.34
CA GLY A 57 -8.99 24.66 -11.03
C GLY A 57 -8.79 23.19 -10.61
N LYS A 58 -8.89 22.22 -11.54
CA LYS A 58 -8.79 20.78 -11.21
C LYS A 58 -8.21 19.97 -12.36
N ASP A 59 -7.15 19.23 -12.10
CA ASP A 59 -6.56 18.28 -13.03
C ASP A 59 -6.70 16.84 -12.46
N TYR A 60 -7.29 15.95 -13.23
CA TYR A 60 -7.55 14.56 -12.84
C TYR A 60 -6.88 13.55 -13.78
N GLY A 61 -5.60 13.70 -14.05
CA GLY A 61 -4.87 12.75 -14.88
C GLY A 61 -4.40 11.52 -14.08
N ALA A 62 -4.67 10.32 -14.55
CA ALA A 62 -4.33 9.07 -13.86
C ALA A 62 -2.86 8.63 -14.07
N ILE A 63 -2.19 9.09 -15.13
CA ILE A 63 -0.79 8.69 -15.44
C ILE A 63 0.17 8.89 -14.27
N PRO A 64 0.21 10.03 -13.55
CA PRO A 64 1.10 10.20 -12.41
C PRO A 64 0.84 9.22 -11.28
N LEU A 65 -0.41 8.81 -11.06
CA LEU A 65 -0.78 7.84 -10.02
C LEU A 65 -0.27 6.44 -10.38
N PHE A 66 -0.50 5.98 -11.61
CA PHE A 66 0.00 4.69 -12.08
C PHE A 66 1.53 4.65 -12.07
N TRP A 67 2.16 5.70 -12.59
CA TRP A 67 3.63 5.78 -12.63
C TRP A 67 4.24 5.79 -11.23
N GLY A 68 3.67 6.59 -10.32
CA GLY A 68 4.11 6.64 -8.92
C GLY A 68 3.98 5.28 -8.24
N THR A 69 2.87 4.57 -8.44
CA THR A 69 2.65 3.23 -7.87
C THR A 69 3.65 2.21 -8.41
N ILE A 70 3.88 2.19 -9.73
CA ILE A 70 4.86 1.29 -10.36
C ILE A 70 6.27 1.62 -9.87
N TYR A 71 6.65 2.89 -9.84
CA TYR A 71 7.97 3.32 -9.40
C TYR A 71 8.24 2.96 -7.94
N ILE A 72 7.31 3.27 -7.03
CA ILE A 72 7.45 2.97 -5.60
C ILE A 72 7.45 1.47 -5.37
N GLY A 73 6.48 0.74 -5.96
CA GLY A 73 6.36 -0.71 -5.78
C GLY A 73 7.53 -1.47 -6.39
N ALA A 74 7.90 -1.17 -7.64
CA ALA A 74 8.94 -1.92 -8.34
C ALA A 74 10.36 -1.57 -7.87
N ILE A 75 10.65 -0.32 -7.57
CA ILE A 75 12.02 0.09 -7.23
C ILE A 75 12.24 0.03 -5.72
N ILE A 76 11.51 0.84 -4.96
CA ILE A 76 11.80 1.01 -3.53
C ILE A 76 11.42 -0.24 -2.75
N ALA A 77 10.21 -0.77 -2.96
CA ALA A 77 9.74 -1.94 -2.24
C ALA A 77 10.61 -3.17 -2.53
N MET A 78 10.98 -3.40 -3.81
CA MET A 78 11.85 -4.53 -4.14
C MET A 78 13.28 -4.38 -3.64
N LEU A 79 13.85 -3.18 -3.62
CA LEU A 79 15.17 -2.93 -3.02
C LEU A 79 15.20 -3.25 -1.52
N VAL A 80 14.08 -3.16 -0.83
CA VAL A 80 13.94 -3.52 0.59
C VAL A 80 13.52 -4.98 0.74
N ALA A 81 12.48 -5.42 0.03
CA ALA A 81 11.87 -6.73 0.20
C ALA A 81 12.77 -7.88 -0.23
N ILE A 82 13.46 -7.76 -1.38
CA ILE A 82 14.30 -8.85 -1.90
C ILE A 82 15.47 -9.15 -0.95
N PRO A 83 16.35 -8.19 -0.60
CA PRO A 83 17.48 -8.52 0.26
C PRO A 83 17.05 -8.98 1.65
N LEU A 84 16.10 -8.29 2.29
CA LEU A 84 15.66 -8.66 3.63
C LEU A 84 14.84 -9.96 3.64
N GLY A 85 14.00 -10.18 2.65
CA GLY A 85 13.22 -11.41 2.51
C GLY A 85 14.11 -12.62 2.27
N LEU A 86 15.09 -12.54 1.36
CA LEU A 86 16.06 -13.61 1.11
C LEU A 86 16.95 -13.85 2.33
N MET A 87 17.45 -12.81 2.98
CA MET A 87 18.24 -12.97 4.22
C MET A 87 17.42 -13.64 5.31
N SER A 88 16.14 -13.29 5.46
CA SER A 88 15.23 -13.91 6.40
C SER A 88 15.01 -15.39 6.07
N ALA A 89 14.78 -15.73 4.82
CA ALA A 89 14.60 -17.10 4.36
C ALA A 89 15.86 -17.94 4.58
N ILE A 90 17.03 -17.45 4.16
CA ILE A 90 18.32 -18.14 4.36
C ILE A 90 18.59 -18.34 5.86
N PHE A 91 18.34 -17.32 6.67
CA PHE A 91 18.49 -17.45 8.13
C PHE A 91 17.60 -18.55 8.69
N LEU A 92 16.31 -18.54 8.32
CA LEU A 92 15.34 -19.52 8.81
C LEU A 92 15.65 -20.96 8.36
N THR A 93 16.10 -21.13 7.12
CA THR A 93 16.37 -22.47 6.55
C THR A 93 17.71 -23.04 6.95
N GLN A 94 18.77 -22.21 7.00
CA GLN A 94 20.15 -22.68 7.16
C GLN A 94 20.70 -22.48 8.59
N TYR A 95 20.30 -21.42 9.27
CA TYR A 95 20.95 -21.01 10.52
C TYR A 95 20.03 -21.08 11.75
N ALA A 96 18.71 -20.97 11.57
CA ALA A 96 17.80 -20.93 12.70
C ALA A 96 17.65 -22.31 13.37
N SER A 97 17.79 -22.34 14.70
CA SER A 97 17.46 -23.52 15.47
C SER A 97 15.95 -23.83 15.39
N ASN A 98 15.57 -25.08 15.60
CA ASN A 98 14.16 -25.49 15.57
C ASN A 98 13.26 -24.68 16.52
N GLY A 99 13.80 -24.18 17.64
CA GLY A 99 13.08 -23.32 18.58
C GLY A 99 12.80 -21.95 17.99
N VAL A 100 13.78 -21.31 17.36
CA VAL A 100 13.66 -20.00 16.70
C VAL A 100 12.70 -20.09 15.51
N ARG A 101 12.83 -21.12 14.68
CA ARG A 101 11.95 -21.33 13.52
C ARG A 101 10.49 -21.49 13.92
N LYS A 102 10.19 -22.21 15.02
CA LYS A 102 8.84 -22.39 15.55
C LYS A 102 8.17 -21.08 16.02
N VAL A 103 8.94 -20.06 16.33
CA VAL A 103 8.43 -18.75 16.75
C VAL A 103 8.36 -17.77 15.59
N ILE A 104 9.42 -17.69 14.79
CA ILE A 104 9.51 -16.69 13.71
C ILE A 104 8.55 -17.01 12.56
N LYS A 105 8.40 -18.30 12.17
CA LYS A 105 7.52 -18.68 11.05
C LYS A 105 6.07 -18.26 11.30
N PRO A 106 5.43 -18.58 12.45
CA PRO A 106 4.09 -18.06 12.75
C PRO A 106 4.00 -16.53 12.84
N LEU A 107 5.05 -15.86 13.31
CA LEU A 107 5.07 -14.39 13.32
C LEU A 107 5.03 -13.80 11.91
N LEU A 108 5.79 -14.35 10.97
CA LEU A 108 5.74 -13.94 9.56
C LEU A 108 4.36 -14.23 8.94
N GLU A 109 3.75 -15.36 9.26
CA GLU A 109 2.39 -15.71 8.81
C GLU A 109 1.33 -14.72 9.36
N ILE A 110 1.45 -14.32 10.63
CA ILE A 110 0.60 -13.29 11.22
C ILE A 110 0.79 -11.94 10.52
N LEU A 111 2.05 -11.54 10.26
CA LEU A 111 2.32 -10.32 9.52
C LEU A 111 1.72 -10.36 8.10
N ALA A 112 1.84 -11.48 7.39
CA ALA A 112 1.23 -11.66 6.07
C ALA A 112 -0.30 -11.54 6.10
N GLY A 113 -0.94 -11.87 7.21
CA GLY A 113 -2.38 -11.76 7.42
C GLY A 113 -2.88 -10.36 7.77
N VAL A 114 -1.99 -9.41 8.07
CA VAL A 114 -2.38 -8.04 8.41
C VAL A 114 -2.93 -7.32 7.16
N PRO A 115 -4.13 -6.71 7.22
CA PRO A 115 -4.67 -5.94 6.10
C PRO A 115 -3.73 -4.82 5.66
N THR A 116 -3.56 -4.66 4.34
CA THR A 116 -2.65 -3.65 3.75
C THR A 116 -2.95 -2.21 4.20
N VAL A 117 -4.22 -1.91 4.50
CA VAL A 117 -4.64 -0.60 5.03
C VAL A 117 -3.97 -0.28 6.37
N VAL A 118 -3.75 -1.28 7.23
CA VAL A 118 -3.08 -1.10 8.52
C VAL A 118 -1.61 -0.70 8.30
N TYR A 119 -0.93 -1.36 7.36
CA TYR A 119 0.43 -0.99 6.97
C TYR A 119 0.49 0.44 6.40
N GLY A 120 -0.47 0.82 5.56
CA GLY A 120 -0.56 2.18 5.01
C GLY A 120 -0.76 3.24 6.09
N TYR A 121 -1.62 2.97 7.06
CA TYR A 121 -1.85 3.86 8.18
C TYR A 121 -0.61 4.01 9.09
N PHE A 122 0.05 2.88 9.38
CA PHE A 122 1.32 2.88 10.12
C PHE A 122 2.42 3.65 9.36
N ALA A 123 2.49 3.46 8.03
CA ALA A 123 3.41 4.22 7.19
C ALA A 123 3.21 5.74 7.34
N ALA A 124 1.97 6.19 7.22
CA ALA A 124 1.63 7.62 7.25
C ALA A 124 1.89 8.26 8.62
N LEU A 125 1.52 7.58 9.71
CA LEU A 125 1.57 8.17 11.06
C LEU A 125 2.89 7.97 11.78
N THR A 126 3.63 6.91 11.45
CA THR A 126 4.84 6.56 12.21
C THR A 126 6.09 6.63 11.35
N VAL A 127 6.10 5.93 10.21
CA VAL A 127 7.32 5.82 9.39
C VAL A 127 7.62 7.11 8.64
N ALA A 128 6.59 7.76 8.09
CA ALA A 128 6.77 8.97 7.30
C ALA A 128 7.34 10.14 8.10
N PRO A 129 6.88 10.45 9.32
CA PRO A 129 7.53 11.44 10.17
C PRO A 129 8.98 11.08 10.52
N LEU A 130 9.27 9.81 10.83
CA LEU A 130 10.64 9.36 11.13
C LEU A 130 11.58 9.54 9.94
N VAL A 131 11.13 9.16 8.74
CA VAL A 131 11.91 9.34 7.49
C VAL A 131 12.16 10.82 7.21
N ARG A 132 11.13 11.66 7.38
CA ARG A 132 11.27 13.11 7.24
C ARG A 132 12.28 13.69 8.21
N ASP A 133 12.18 13.36 9.50
CA ASP A 133 13.04 13.89 10.54
C ASP A 133 14.50 13.43 10.33
N ALA A 134 14.70 12.18 9.92
CA ALA A 134 16.01 11.66 9.54
C ALA A 134 16.58 12.40 8.30
N ALA A 135 15.78 12.65 7.28
CA ALA A 135 16.19 13.37 6.09
C ALA A 135 16.58 14.83 6.43
N GLN A 136 15.82 15.49 7.28
CA GLN A 136 16.13 16.84 7.76
C GLN A 136 17.42 16.89 8.58
N ALA A 137 17.67 15.87 9.39
CA ALA A 137 18.90 15.77 10.18
C ALA A 137 20.18 15.66 9.32
N ILE A 138 20.06 15.10 8.10
CA ILE A 138 21.17 15.03 7.14
C ILE A 138 21.20 16.21 6.15
N GLY A 139 20.40 17.26 6.39
CA GLY A 139 20.44 18.50 5.63
C GLY A 139 19.43 18.61 4.48
N ILE A 140 18.51 17.64 4.31
CA ILE A 140 17.44 17.70 3.30
C ILE A 140 16.23 18.45 3.90
N SER A 141 16.27 19.77 3.89
CA SER A 141 15.24 20.62 4.51
C SER A 141 13.86 20.55 3.80
N SER A 142 13.84 20.14 2.53
CA SER A 142 12.59 20.01 1.74
C SER A 142 11.88 18.66 1.91
N ALA A 143 12.34 17.79 2.81
CA ALA A 143 11.72 16.50 3.03
C ALA A 143 10.31 16.66 3.62
N SER A 144 9.30 16.11 2.90
CA SER A 144 7.91 16.08 3.35
C SER A 144 7.57 14.75 4.03
N THR A 145 6.48 14.75 4.81
CA THR A 145 5.92 13.51 5.38
C THR A 145 5.31 12.60 4.31
N GLU A 146 4.86 13.14 3.20
CA GLU A 146 4.33 12.39 2.05
C GLU A 146 5.48 11.92 1.16
N SER A 147 6.29 11.01 1.68
CA SER A 147 7.52 10.56 1.01
C SER A 147 7.32 9.19 0.37
N ALA A 148 7.68 9.08 -0.91
CA ALA A 148 7.73 7.82 -1.63
C ALA A 148 8.64 6.79 -0.95
N VAL A 149 9.71 7.27 -0.28
CA VAL A 149 10.64 6.41 0.46
C VAL A 149 9.95 5.76 1.65
N ALA A 150 9.17 6.52 2.44
CA ALA A 150 8.43 5.97 3.57
C ALA A 150 7.41 4.91 3.13
N ALA A 151 6.65 5.20 2.06
CA ALA A 151 5.70 4.26 1.49
C ALA A 151 6.41 2.99 0.97
N GLY A 152 7.50 3.14 0.23
CA GLY A 152 8.27 2.03 -0.32
C GLY A 152 8.93 1.16 0.76
N LEU A 153 9.45 1.76 1.82
CA LEU A 153 10.01 1.01 2.97
C LEU A 153 8.95 0.12 3.61
N VAL A 154 7.76 0.66 3.91
CA VAL A 154 6.68 -0.11 4.53
C VAL A 154 6.14 -1.18 3.59
N MET A 155 5.97 -0.87 2.30
CA MET A 155 5.62 -1.88 1.29
C MET A 155 6.67 -2.98 1.21
N GLY A 156 7.96 -2.62 1.24
CA GLY A 156 9.05 -3.58 1.26
C GLY A 156 9.00 -4.52 2.46
N VAL A 157 8.79 -3.98 3.65
CA VAL A 157 8.63 -4.77 4.89
C VAL A 157 7.40 -5.69 4.80
N MET A 158 6.29 -5.20 4.26
CA MET A 158 5.05 -5.98 4.09
C MET A 158 5.26 -7.20 3.15
N ILE A 159 6.15 -7.11 2.18
CA ILE A 159 6.42 -8.18 1.21
C ILE A 159 7.39 -9.23 1.79
N ILE A 160 8.20 -8.91 2.80
CA ILE A 160 9.18 -9.84 3.39
C ILE A 160 8.58 -11.20 3.75
N PRO A 161 7.43 -11.32 4.43
CA PRO A 161 6.84 -12.61 4.76
C PRO A 161 6.57 -13.48 3.53
N PHE A 162 6.10 -12.87 2.44
CA PHE A 162 5.82 -13.60 1.18
C PHE A 162 7.09 -14.09 0.52
N VAL A 163 8.12 -13.24 0.42
CA VAL A 163 9.43 -13.64 -0.15
C VAL A 163 10.07 -14.74 0.70
N SER A 164 10.02 -14.60 2.03
CA SER A 164 10.55 -15.60 2.96
C SER A 164 9.84 -16.94 2.84
N SER A 165 8.51 -16.96 2.73
CA SER A 165 7.72 -18.17 2.58
C SER A 165 8.00 -18.88 1.26
N MET A 166 8.03 -18.14 0.15
CA MET A 166 8.35 -18.72 -1.17
C MET A 166 9.75 -19.31 -1.24
N ALA A 167 10.72 -18.68 -0.58
CA ALA A 167 12.08 -19.16 -0.54
C ALA A 167 12.29 -20.32 0.44
N ASP A 168 11.45 -20.47 1.49
CA ASP A 168 11.47 -21.60 2.43
C ASP A 168 10.89 -22.89 1.77
N ASP A 169 10.00 -22.72 0.80
CA ASP A 169 9.32 -23.82 0.10
C ASP A 169 10.08 -24.31 -1.17
N SER A 170 11.19 -23.66 -1.54
CA SER A 170 12.02 -23.97 -2.72
C SER A 170 13.21 -24.85 -2.38
#